data_90c76c051e5b0d4b02650740860ec2db
#
_entry.id   90c76c051e5b0d4b02650740860ec2db
#
_cell.length_a   1.000
_cell.length_b   1.000
_cell.length_c   1.000
_cell.angle_alpha   90.00
_cell.angle_beta   90.00
_cell.angle_gamma   90.00
#
_symmetry.space_group_name_H-M   'P 1'
#
loop_
_entity.id
_entity.type
_entity.pdbx_description
1 polymer ?
#
loop_
_entity_poly.entity_id
_entity_poly.type
_entity_poly.pdbx_seq_one_letter_code
_entity_poly.pdbx_strand_id
1 'polypeptide(L)'
;MSGREWKQEEVQVIQAEGKFVYPGLINTHHHFFQTFVRNLITIDYPNMMVMDWIDKIYRIFQNIDSDVIYYSTLTSFADLIKHGCTCAFDHQYCYTRKTGKSPVDRQMEAAELLGIRYHAGRGTNTLPRSEGSSIPDNMLETTDES
;
A
#
# COMPACT_ATOMS: atom_id res chain seq x y z
N MET A 1 16.09 38.92 6.46
CA MET A 1 16.33 37.59 5.90
C MET A 1 17.21 37.78 4.68
N SER A 2 18.48 37.34 4.70
CA SER A 2 19.36 37.42 3.56
C SER A 2 18.85 36.44 2.50
N GLY A 3 18.32 36.96 1.40
CA GLY A 3 17.91 36.14 0.26
C GLY A 3 19.12 35.36 -0.26
N ARG A 4 19.02 34.05 -0.32
CA ARG A 4 20.03 33.21 -0.95
C ARG A 4 19.96 33.48 -2.46
N GLU A 5 21.03 34.01 -3.04
CA GLU A 5 21.16 34.09 -4.49
C GLU A 5 21.40 32.67 -5.03
N TRP A 6 20.47 32.19 -5.85
CA TRP A 6 20.59 30.90 -6.52
C TRP A 6 21.40 31.08 -7.82
N LYS A 7 22.41 30.26 -8.05
CA LYS A 7 23.02 30.18 -9.35
C LYS A 7 22.10 29.53 -10.35
N GLN A 8 22.02 30.03 -11.56
CA GLN A 8 21.09 29.55 -12.60
C GLN A 8 21.29 28.07 -12.93
N GLU A 9 22.50 27.52 -12.71
CA GLU A 9 22.84 26.11 -12.88
C GLU A 9 22.31 25.19 -11.77
N GLU A 10 21.84 25.75 -10.62
CA GLU A 10 21.38 25.00 -9.45
C GLU A 10 19.85 24.90 -9.39
N VAL A 11 19.13 25.53 -10.34
CA VAL A 11 17.66 25.61 -10.30
C VAL A 11 17.04 25.28 -11.64
N GLN A 12 15.97 24.50 -11.60
CA GLN A 12 15.10 24.29 -12.74
C GLN A 12 13.97 25.31 -12.68
N VAL A 13 13.81 26.11 -13.72
CA VAL A 13 12.74 27.10 -13.83
C VAL A 13 11.59 26.50 -14.61
N ILE A 14 10.39 26.47 -14.00
CA ILE A 14 9.16 26.02 -14.64
C ILE A 14 8.28 27.25 -14.89
N GLN A 15 7.95 27.52 -16.14
CA GLN A 15 7.04 28.60 -16.51
C GLN A 15 5.60 28.18 -16.19
N ALA A 16 4.99 28.87 -15.22
CA ALA A 16 3.66 28.55 -14.72
C ALA A 16 2.66 29.72 -14.89
N GLU A 17 2.94 30.62 -15.84
CA GLU A 17 2.03 31.76 -16.14
C GLU A 17 0.63 31.26 -16.52
N GLY A 18 -0.39 31.82 -15.88
CA GLY A 18 -1.80 31.41 -16.08
C GLY A 18 -2.17 30.04 -15.49
N LYS A 19 -1.30 29.43 -14.69
CA LYS A 19 -1.54 28.17 -14.02
C LYS A 19 -1.63 28.31 -12.50
N PHE A 20 -2.39 27.43 -11.87
CA PHE A 20 -2.37 27.27 -10.43
C PHE A 20 -1.34 26.22 -10.03
N VAL A 21 -0.60 26.45 -8.96
CA VAL A 21 0.36 25.51 -8.38
C VAL A 21 -0.20 25.02 -7.05
N TYR A 22 -0.37 23.71 -6.93
CA TYR A 22 -0.83 23.04 -5.72
C TYR A 22 0.23 22.09 -5.20
N PRO A 23 0.30 21.86 -3.88
CA PRO A 23 1.02 20.71 -3.33
C PRO A 23 0.48 19.41 -3.92
N GLY A 24 1.35 18.41 -4.09
CA GLY A 24 0.90 17.08 -4.48
C GLY A 24 -0.04 16.48 -3.43
N LEU A 25 -0.99 15.67 -3.88
CA LEU A 25 -1.93 15.01 -3.00
C LEU A 25 -1.20 13.97 -2.11
N ILE A 26 -1.77 13.74 -0.93
CA ILE A 26 -1.28 12.75 0.03
C ILE A 26 -2.39 11.71 0.23
N ASN A 27 -2.10 10.46 -0.11
CA ASN A 27 -2.97 9.34 0.22
C ASN A 27 -2.63 8.83 1.62
N THR A 28 -3.56 8.92 2.55
CA THR A 28 -3.35 8.59 3.97
C THR A 28 -3.92 7.22 4.36
N HIS A 29 -4.54 6.49 3.45
CA HIS A 29 -5.11 5.17 3.72
C HIS A 29 -5.12 4.31 2.47
N HIS A 30 -4.35 3.23 2.47
CA HIS A 30 -4.35 2.22 1.42
C HIS A 30 -3.98 0.84 1.96
N HIS A 31 -4.31 -0.19 1.17
CA HIS A 31 -3.90 -1.58 1.36
C HIS A 31 -3.46 -2.10 -0.01
N PHE A 32 -2.22 -1.83 -0.41
CA PHE A 32 -1.75 -2.04 -1.79
C PHE A 32 -1.87 -3.49 -2.25
N PHE A 33 -1.62 -4.45 -1.37
CA PHE A 33 -1.76 -5.87 -1.70
C PHE A 33 -3.19 -6.27 -2.14
N GLN A 34 -4.21 -5.47 -1.78
CA GLN A 34 -5.59 -5.73 -2.18
C GLN A 34 -5.89 -5.34 -3.63
N THR A 35 -5.02 -4.61 -4.30
CA THR A 35 -5.27 -4.10 -5.65
C THR A 35 -5.58 -5.22 -6.64
N PHE A 36 -4.89 -6.35 -6.56
CA PHE A 36 -5.09 -7.49 -7.46
C PHE A 36 -6.24 -8.41 -7.06
N VAL A 37 -6.80 -8.24 -5.89
CA VAL A 37 -7.97 -9.02 -5.42
C VAL A 37 -9.26 -8.21 -5.43
N ARG A 38 -9.19 -6.97 -5.90
CA ARG A 38 -10.33 -6.07 -5.98
C ARG A 38 -11.44 -6.68 -6.86
N ASN A 39 -12.66 -6.64 -6.36
CA ASN A 39 -13.88 -7.17 -6.98
C ASN A 39 -13.98 -8.70 -7.13
N LEU A 40 -12.99 -9.50 -6.75
CA LEU A 40 -13.02 -10.95 -6.96
C LEU A 40 -14.18 -11.64 -6.22
N ILE A 41 -14.59 -11.13 -5.07
CA ILE A 41 -15.68 -11.71 -4.26
C ILE A 41 -17.01 -11.00 -4.50
N THR A 42 -17.00 -9.71 -4.78
CA THR A 42 -18.20 -8.90 -4.93
C THR A 42 -19.05 -9.27 -6.16
N ILE A 43 -18.47 -9.94 -7.14
CA ILE A 43 -19.19 -10.47 -8.29
C ILE A 43 -20.22 -11.52 -7.86
N ASP A 44 -19.81 -12.43 -6.98
CA ASP A 44 -20.68 -13.52 -6.50
C ASP A 44 -21.56 -13.10 -5.31
N TYR A 45 -21.16 -12.06 -4.58
CA TYR A 45 -21.80 -11.63 -3.34
C TYR A 45 -21.96 -10.09 -3.27
N PRO A 46 -22.83 -9.47 -4.09
CA PRO A 46 -22.88 -8.01 -4.27
C PRO A 46 -23.36 -7.22 -3.04
N ASN A 47 -24.08 -7.86 -2.10
CA ASN A 47 -24.65 -7.20 -0.92
C ASN A 47 -23.99 -7.61 0.40
N MET A 48 -22.72 -8.01 0.35
CA MET A 48 -21.99 -8.52 1.51
C MET A 48 -21.63 -7.40 2.48
N MET A 49 -21.79 -7.67 3.78
CA MET A 49 -21.28 -6.79 4.82
C MET A 49 -19.74 -6.93 4.92
N VAL A 50 -19.08 -5.91 5.47
CA VAL A 50 -17.61 -5.87 5.54
C VAL A 50 -17.03 -7.08 6.26
N MET A 51 -17.62 -7.53 7.36
CA MET A 51 -17.13 -8.69 8.12
C MET A 51 -17.25 -10.00 7.35
N ASP A 52 -18.34 -10.17 6.59
CA ASP A 52 -18.52 -11.34 5.72
C ASP A 52 -17.51 -11.32 4.56
N TRP A 53 -17.23 -10.13 4.04
CA TRP A 53 -16.22 -9.94 3.01
C TRP A 53 -14.82 -10.31 3.54
N ILE A 54 -14.47 -9.86 4.73
CA ILE A 54 -13.19 -10.18 5.38
C ILE A 54 -13.02 -11.69 5.50
N ASP A 55 -14.00 -12.43 6.01
CA ASP A 55 -13.89 -13.89 6.16
C ASP A 55 -13.66 -14.60 4.82
N LYS A 56 -14.28 -14.13 3.75
CA LYS A 56 -14.13 -14.72 2.41
C LYS A 56 -12.80 -14.31 1.75
N ILE A 57 -12.39 -13.05 1.86
CA ILE A 57 -11.21 -12.54 1.17
C ILE A 57 -9.92 -13.14 1.73
N TYR A 58 -9.87 -13.49 3.00
CA TYR A 58 -8.72 -14.17 3.59
C TYR A 58 -8.41 -15.52 2.95
N ARG A 59 -9.38 -16.19 2.35
CA ARG A 59 -9.16 -17.41 1.56
C ARG A 59 -8.29 -17.13 0.33
N ILE A 60 -8.38 -15.93 -0.23
CA ILE A 60 -7.55 -15.47 -1.33
C ILE A 60 -6.20 -14.98 -0.80
N PHE A 61 -6.21 -14.18 0.27
CA PHE A 61 -5.00 -13.60 0.87
C PHE A 61 -3.95 -14.64 1.27
N GLN A 62 -4.36 -15.85 1.67
CA GLN A 62 -3.44 -16.96 1.96
C GLN A 62 -2.52 -17.33 0.78
N ASN A 63 -2.87 -16.92 -0.43
CA ASN A 63 -2.12 -17.24 -1.65
C ASN A 63 -1.25 -16.08 -2.14
N ILE A 64 -1.30 -14.93 -1.49
CA ILE A 64 -0.47 -13.78 -1.81
C ILE A 64 1.00 -14.13 -1.51
N ASP A 65 1.85 -13.86 -2.47
CA ASP A 65 3.31 -14.00 -2.38
C ASP A 65 4.01 -12.64 -2.50
N SER A 66 5.33 -12.65 -2.46
CA SER A 66 6.14 -11.44 -2.53
C SER A 66 6.02 -10.71 -3.86
N ASP A 67 5.79 -11.43 -4.96
CA ASP A 67 5.62 -10.81 -6.28
C ASP A 67 4.27 -10.11 -6.38
N VAL A 68 3.20 -10.72 -5.85
CA VAL A 68 1.90 -10.05 -5.74
C VAL A 68 2.02 -8.76 -4.92
N ILE A 69 2.74 -8.78 -3.78
CA ILE A 69 2.99 -7.55 -2.99
C ILE A 69 3.68 -6.48 -3.84
N TYR A 70 4.77 -6.85 -4.53
CA TYR A 70 5.53 -5.91 -5.35
C TYR A 70 4.68 -5.29 -6.47
N TYR A 71 4.09 -6.13 -7.32
CA TYR A 71 3.36 -5.65 -8.50
C TYR A 71 2.04 -4.96 -8.17
N SER A 72 1.34 -5.36 -7.10
CA SER A 72 0.14 -4.65 -6.63
C SER A 72 0.50 -3.25 -6.10
N THR A 73 1.60 -3.15 -5.36
CA THR A 73 2.12 -1.86 -4.87
C THR A 73 2.56 -0.97 -6.03
N LEU A 74 3.32 -1.52 -6.98
CA LEU A 74 3.78 -0.78 -8.17
C LEU A 74 2.60 -0.23 -8.97
N THR A 75 1.56 -1.05 -9.18
CA THR A 75 0.34 -0.66 -9.88
C THR A 75 -0.40 0.45 -9.14
N SER A 76 -0.53 0.31 -7.81
CA SER A 76 -1.18 1.32 -6.97
C SER A 76 -0.44 2.65 -6.96
N PHE A 77 0.89 2.63 -6.84
CA PHE A 77 1.69 3.86 -6.91
C PHE A 77 1.60 4.53 -8.27
N ALA A 78 1.64 3.76 -9.37
CA ALA A 78 1.50 4.30 -10.72
C ALA A 78 0.13 4.99 -10.89
N ASP A 79 -0.94 4.39 -10.37
CA ASP A 79 -2.28 4.99 -10.39
C ASP A 79 -2.35 6.27 -9.53
N LEU A 80 -1.83 6.24 -8.31
CA LEU A 80 -1.77 7.39 -7.43
C LEU A 80 -0.98 8.56 -8.05
N ILE A 81 0.18 8.30 -8.64
CA ILE A 81 1.01 9.32 -9.30
C ILE A 81 0.26 9.94 -10.48
N LYS A 82 -0.41 9.14 -11.31
CA LYS A 82 -1.23 9.63 -12.43
C LYS A 82 -2.36 10.56 -11.99
N HIS A 83 -2.81 10.43 -10.75
CA HIS A 83 -3.83 11.29 -10.15
C HIS A 83 -3.26 12.42 -9.29
N GLY A 84 -1.95 12.68 -9.38
CA GLY A 84 -1.29 13.80 -8.70
C GLY A 84 -0.90 13.53 -7.24
N CYS A 85 -0.94 12.29 -6.80
CA CYS A 85 -0.46 11.91 -5.49
C CYS A 85 1.07 11.86 -5.47
N THR A 86 1.69 12.45 -4.45
CA THR A 86 3.15 12.53 -4.30
C THR A 86 3.65 11.86 -3.03
N CYS A 87 2.74 11.45 -2.16
CA CYS A 87 3.05 10.74 -0.92
C CYS A 87 1.91 9.78 -0.60
N ALA A 88 2.23 8.56 -0.21
CA ALA A 88 1.24 7.56 0.16
C ALA A 88 1.60 6.86 1.47
N PHE A 89 0.58 6.56 2.27
CA PHE A 89 0.64 5.65 3.40
C PHE A 89 -0.06 4.35 3.04
N ASP A 90 0.54 3.21 3.38
CA ASP A 90 -0.08 1.89 3.28
C ASP A 90 -0.05 1.19 4.63
N HIS A 91 -1.08 0.41 4.89
CA HIS A 91 -1.15 -0.47 6.03
C HIS A 91 -1.04 -1.93 5.55
N GLN A 92 0.19 -2.45 5.53
CA GLN A 92 0.49 -3.83 5.16
C GLN A 92 0.23 -4.74 6.36
N TYR A 93 -0.76 -5.62 6.24
CA TYR A 93 -1.13 -6.58 7.29
C TYR A 93 -1.32 -8.01 6.75
N CYS A 94 -1.01 -8.24 5.48
CA CYS A 94 -1.07 -9.57 4.88
C CYS A 94 0.32 -10.22 4.91
N TYR A 95 0.53 -11.09 5.87
CA TYR A 95 1.73 -11.89 6.03
C TYR A 95 1.38 -13.36 5.84
N THR A 96 2.04 -14.00 4.89
CA THR A 96 1.89 -15.43 4.60
C THR A 96 3.28 -16.07 4.53
N ARG A 97 3.34 -17.38 4.56
CA ARG A 97 4.62 -18.07 4.32
C ARG A 97 5.22 -17.77 2.96
N LYS A 98 4.39 -17.38 1.98
CA LYS A 98 4.79 -17.04 0.61
C LYS A 98 5.27 -15.60 0.47
N THR A 99 4.82 -14.68 1.30
CA THR A 99 5.29 -13.29 1.30
C THR A 99 6.70 -13.15 1.88
N GLY A 100 7.16 -14.16 2.62
CA GLY A 100 8.44 -14.08 3.33
C GLY A 100 8.38 -13.11 4.52
N LYS A 101 9.56 -12.79 5.07
CA LYS A 101 9.67 -11.97 6.29
C LYS A 101 9.51 -10.47 6.05
N SER A 102 9.60 -10.01 4.81
CA SER A 102 9.73 -8.58 4.53
C SER A 102 8.87 -8.11 3.33
N PRO A 103 7.54 -8.28 3.37
CA PRO A 103 6.67 -7.73 2.31
C PRO A 103 6.77 -6.21 2.20
N VAL A 104 7.07 -5.50 3.30
CA VAL A 104 7.29 -4.06 3.30
C VAL A 104 8.52 -3.66 2.44
N ASP A 105 9.59 -4.46 2.43
CA ASP A 105 10.76 -4.19 1.58
C ASP A 105 10.37 -4.23 0.09
N ARG A 106 9.51 -5.15 -0.31
CA ARG A 106 8.98 -5.22 -1.68
C ARG A 106 8.18 -3.96 -2.05
N GLN A 107 7.47 -3.38 -1.09
CA GLN A 107 6.76 -2.11 -1.28
C GLN A 107 7.73 -0.93 -1.37
N MET A 108 8.81 -0.93 -0.58
CA MET A 108 9.88 0.07 -0.66
C MET A 108 10.58 0.04 -2.02
N GLU A 109 10.92 -1.14 -2.56
CA GLU A 109 11.48 -1.30 -3.90
C GLU A 109 10.58 -0.68 -4.98
N ALA A 110 9.26 -0.89 -4.89
CA ALA A 110 8.30 -0.29 -5.82
C ALA A 110 8.24 1.24 -5.69
N ALA A 111 8.32 1.76 -4.45
CA ALA A 111 8.34 3.20 -4.18
C ALA A 111 9.60 3.87 -4.74
N GLU A 112 10.77 3.25 -4.55
CA GLU A 112 12.05 3.72 -5.09
C GLU A 112 12.04 3.75 -6.62
N LEU A 113 11.53 2.70 -7.25
CA LEU A 113 11.45 2.63 -8.71
C LEU A 113 10.61 3.76 -9.32
N LEU A 114 9.50 4.13 -8.68
CA LEU A 114 8.59 5.17 -9.18
C LEU A 114 8.86 6.56 -8.62
N GLY A 115 9.73 6.69 -7.62
CA GLY A 115 10.10 7.97 -7.02
C GLY A 115 8.98 8.63 -6.20
N ILE A 116 8.03 7.86 -5.65
CA ILE A 116 6.97 8.36 -4.77
C ILE A 116 7.45 8.33 -3.30
N ARG A 117 7.09 9.34 -2.53
CA ARG A 117 7.28 9.28 -1.08
C ARG A 117 6.33 8.25 -0.48
N TYR A 118 6.87 7.33 0.30
CA TYR A 118 6.12 6.24 0.88
C TYR A 118 6.32 6.16 2.40
N HIS A 119 5.22 6.03 3.11
CA HIS A 119 5.18 5.76 4.54
C HIS A 119 4.60 4.37 4.75
N ALA A 120 5.45 3.43 5.12
CA ALA A 120 5.07 2.05 5.35
C ALA A 120 4.48 1.86 6.75
N GLY A 121 3.25 1.38 6.82
CA GLY A 121 2.64 0.90 8.05
C GLY A 121 2.66 -0.62 8.08
N ARG A 122 3.32 -1.21 9.09
CA ARG A 122 3.28 -2.64 9.34
C ARG A 122 2.18 -2.97 10.34
N GLY A 123 1.20 -3.75 9.93
CA GLY A 123 0.22 -4.37 10.82
C GLY A 123 0.71 -5.72 11.34
N THR A 124 0.07 -6.23 12.38
CA THR A 124 0.35 -7.56 12.97
C THR A 124 -0.93 -8.36 13.12
N ASN A 125 -0.84 -9.67 13.00
CA ASN A 125 -1.95 -10.61 13.13
C ASN A 125 -1.62 -11.67 14.16
N THR A 126 -1.88 -11.39 15.44
CA THR A 126 -1.54 -12.29 16.54
C THR A 126 -2.77 -12.93 17.20
N LEU A 127 -3.98 -12.43 16.91
CA LEU A 127 -5.22 -12.93 17.52
C LEU A 127 -5.77 -14.13 16.74
N PRO A 128 -5.91 -15.32 17.36
CA PRO A 128 -6.43 -16.50 16.68
C PRO A 128 -7.95 -16.46 16.48
N ARG A 129 -8.45 -17.30 15.57
CA ARG A 129 -9.90 -17.43 15.32
C ARG A 129 -10.69 -17.88 16.56
N SER A 130 -10.12 -18.68 17.43
CA SER A 130 -10.70 -19.09 18.70
C SER A 130 -11.00 -17.91 19.64
N GLU A 131 -10.34 -16.77 19.43
CA GLU A 131 -10.54 -15.54 20.20
C GLU A 131 -11.31 -14.45 19.42
N GLY A 132 -11.98 -14.83 18.32
CA GLY A 132 -12.88 -13.96 17.58
C GLY A 132 -12.26 -13.26 16.36
N SER A 133 -11.04 -13.62 15.95
CA SER A 133 -10.43 -13.11 14.70
C SER A 133 -11.06 -13.77 13.48
N SER A 134 -11.13 -13.03 12.36
CA SER A 134 -11.46 -13.58 11.04
C SER A 134 -10.22 -14.11 10.29
N ILE A 135 -9.01 -13.94 10.86
CA ILE A 135 -7.75 -14.30 10.22
C ILE A 135 -7.53 -15.81 10.31
N PRO A 136 -7.17 -16.49 9.22
CA PRO A 136 -6.79 -17.90 9.27
C PRO A 136 -5.55 -18.13 10.14
N ASP A 137 -5.54 -19.20 10.94
CA ASP A 137 -4.45 -19.50 11.88
C ASP A 137 -3.08 -19.65 11.17
N ASN A 138 -3.06 -20.07 9.91
CA ASN A 138 -1.84 -20.18 9.11
C ASN A 138 -1.28 -18.83 8.63
N MET A 139 -1.97 -17.73 8.92
CA MET A 139 -1.54 -16.35 8.68
C MET A 139 -1.24 -15.59 9.99
N LEU A 140 -1.31 -16.27 11.12
CA LEU A 140 -0.95 -15.67 12.39
C LEU A 140 0.57 -15.55 12.51
N GLU A 141 1.00 -14.47 13.10
CA GLU A 141 2.38 -14.20 13.46
C GLU A 141 2.59 -14.51 14.96
N THR A 142 3.77 -14.95 15.31
CA THR A 142 4.18 -15.02 16.71
C THR A 142 4.54 -13.62 17.22
N THR A 143 4.54 -13.44 18.54
CA THR A 143 4.96 -12.17 19.15
C THR A 143 6.40 -11.77 18.82
N ASP A 144 7.25 -12.74 18.48
CA ASP A 144 8.64 -12.51 18.08
C ASP A 144 8.78 -12.11 16.59
N GLU A 145 7.73 -12.34 15.79
CA GLU A 145 7.68 -12.00 14.36
C GLU A 145 6.98 -10.64 14.12
N SER A 146 6.21 -10.17 15.08
CA SER A 146 5.46 -8.90 15.04
C SER A 146 6.25 -7.71 15.68
#